data_2d11b41269c454896c8f6173df07ae36
#
_entry.id   2d11b41269c454896c8f6173df07ae36
#
_cell.length_a   1.000
_cell.length_b   1.000
_cell.length_c   1.000
_cell.angle_alpha   90.00
_cell.angle_beta   90.00
_cell.angle_gamma   90.00
#
_symmetry.space_group_name_H-M   'P 1'
#
loop_
_entity.id
_entity.type
_entity.pdbx_description
1 polymer ?
#
loop_
_entity_poly.entity_id
_entity_poly.type
_entity_poly.pdbx_seq_one_letter_code
_entity_poly.pdbx_strand_id
1 'polypeptide(L)'
;MLSSIVIGLTAGLAAVILKTVTHYIQSLLTHEFEFKYQDYLYLIFPTIGIILTVTYIKYILKGKFGRGASHILLYISRKSSLLERNSMYSHIVTSALTVGFGGSAGLEAPIVVTGAAIGSNYSRVNLINYKDRTLLLACGTAAGIAAVFNAPIAGVMFALEVLIAEATVSAFIPLIIAAATGALCSRVILQEKILLVFSLKHSFNYLNVPYYIALGFLAGFLSLYYARMYVRVENMFKPLEHRNYLKALIGGAVLALLVFLFPPLFGEGYESIKFLAGGHINKLFENSIFSQYTHSETFIIVFTAMVALMKVFATSVTLGSGGNGGSFAPSLFMGAFLGFFFARLINFIDFAFLPEENFTLVGMAGVLSGVMYAPLTGIFLIAEITGGYELMIPLMIVSASSYIIVKHFEPYSMDTKELAKKGYLIRDNRDRAILTLLNVSEIIEKDFVCVPGTATIMELTEIIAHSKRNIFPVIGKEGELLGIIVLENIREILFELESYKDMPAIELMIKPQAVVEMEEEMSAVMKKFDETGAWNLPVVKDNKYIGFVSKSSLFSKYRSQLLSNYTEE
;
A
#
# COMPACT_ATOMS: atom_id res chain seq x y z
N MET A 1 15.30 15.75 -11.94
CA MET A 1 14.43 16.19 -13.05
C MET A 1 14.52 15.29 -14.28
N LEU A 2 15.71 15.07 -14.90
CA LEU A 2 15.84 14.17 -16.04
C LEU A 2 15.33 12.75 -15.73
N SER A 3 15.68 12.21 -14.57
CA SER A 3 15.21 10.90 -14.09
C SER A 3 13.67 10.83 -14.01
N SER A 4 13.00 11.91 -13.58
CA SER A 4 11.53 11.96 -13.49
C SER A 4 10.88 11.89 -14.87
N ILE A 5 11.48 12.52 -15.90
CA ILE A 5 11.00 12.44 -17.28
C ILE A 5 11.12 10.99 -17.80
N VAL A 6 12.29 10.37 -17.63
CA VAL A 6 12.52 8.98 -18.09
C VAL A 6 11.57 8.00 -17.39
N ILE A 7 11.42 8.13 -16.06
CA ILE A 7 10.50 7.31 -15.29
C ILE A 7 9.05 7.58 -15.70
N GLY A 8 8.70 8.85 -15.92
CA GLY A 8 7.38 9.26 -16.38
C GLY A 8 7.01 8.63 -17.71
N LEU A 9 7.91 8.69 -18.69
CA LEU A 9 7.72 8.08 -20.02
C LEU A 9 7.59 6.55 -19.91
N THR A 10 8.47 5.90 -19.19
CA THR A 10 8.48 4.42 -19.09
C THR A 10 7.28 3.89 -18.32
N ALA A 11 6.89 4.54 -17.21
CA ALA A 11 5.69 4.18 -16.44
C ALA A 11 4.40 4.50 -17.23
N GLY A 12 4.38 5.63 -17.96
CA GLY A 12 3.29 5.97 -18.86
C GLY A 12 3.11 4.95 -19.96
N LEU A 13 4.20 4.52 -20.61
CA LEU A 13 4.16 3.47 -21.62
C LEU A 13 3.67 2.14 -21.05
N ALA A 14 4.12 1.77 -19.86
CA ALA A 14 3.65 0.57 -19.16
C ALA A 14 2.13 0.60 -18.91
N ALA A 15 1.60 1.77 -18.52
CA ALA A 15 0.16 1.99 -18.33
C ALA A 15 -0.63 1.85 -19.64
N VAL A 16 -0.11 2.41 -20.74
CA VAL A 16 -0.69 2.28 -22.08
C VAL A 16 -0.73 0.81 -22.52
N ILE A 17 0.37 0.08 -22.36
CA ILE A 17 0.45 -1.35 -22.69
C ILE A 17 -0.58 -2.14 -21.89
N LEU A 18 -0.62 -1.94 -20.55
CA LEU A 18 -1.56 -2.64 -19.69
C LEU A 18 -3.01 -2.42 -20.14
N LYS A 19 -3.38 -1.16 -20.35
CA LYS A 19 -4.72 -0.77 -20.77
C LYS A 19 -5.08 -1.37 -22.13
N THR A 20 -4.19 -1.21 -23.13
CA THR A 20 -4.43 -1.71 -24.49
C THR A 20 -4.58 -3.22 -24.52
N VAL A 21 -3.71 -3.96 -23.82
CA VAL A 21 -3.77 -5.43 -23.77
C VAL A 21 -5.05 -5.89 -23.08
N THR A 22 -5.43 -5.25 -21.95
CA THR A 22 -6.66 -5.62 -21.25
C THR A 22 -7.91 -5.37 -22.08
N HIS A 23 -8.02 -4.19 -22.71
CA HIS A 23 -9.14 -3.88 -23.60
C HIS A 23 -9.17 -4.75 -24.87
N TYR A 24 -8.01 -5.10 -25.41
CA TYR A 24 -7.93 -6.01 -26.55
C TYR A 24 -8.48 -7.40 -26.17
N ILE A 25 -8.08 -7.93 -25.01
CA ILE A 25 -8.63 -9.21 -24.52
C ILE A 25 -10.15 -9.10 -24.31
N GLN A 26 -10.64 -8.03 -23.69
CA GLN A 26 -12.07 -7.81 -23.50
C GLN A 26 -12.83 -7.74 -24.82
N SER A 27 -12.34 -6.95 -25.79
CA SER A 27 -13.00 -6.79 -27.08
C SER A 27 -13.04 -8.10 -27.86
N LEU A 28 -11.96 -8.88 -27.82
CA LEU A 28 -11.91 -10.20 -28.45
C LEU A 28 -12.94 -11.17 -27.85
N LEU A 29 -13.17 -11.09 -26.53
CA LEU A 29 -14.13 -11.94 -25.85
C LEU A 29 -15.58 -11.48 -25.99
N THR A 30 -15.83 -10.17 -26.21
CA THR A 30 -17.18 -9.59 -26.21
C THR A 30 -17.71 -9.25 -27.62
N HIS A 31 -16.85 -8.90 -28.59
CA HIS A 31 -17.28 -8.43 -29.92
C HIS A 31 -17.09 -9.42 -31.04
N GLU A 32 -16.09 -10.33 -30.98
CA GLU A 32 -15.85 -11.28 -32.07
C GLU A 32 -16.69 -12.55 -32.00
N PHE A 33 -17.33 -12.81 -30.87
CA PHE A 33 -18.25 -13.95 -30.75
C PHE A 33 -19.71 -13.51 -30.89
N GLU A 34 -20.17 -13.27 -32.08
CA GLU A 34 -21.61 -13.14 -32.41
C GLU A 34 -22.35 -14.48 -32.21
N PHE A 35 -22.28 -15.07 -31.04
CA PHE A 35 -23.03 -16.30 -30.75
C PHE A 35 -24.32 -15.97 -30.01
N LYS A 36 -25.39 -16.65 -30.41
CA LYS A 36 -26.72 -16.71 -29.77
C LYS A 36 -26.69 -17.11 -28.27
N TYR A 37 -25.47 -17.31 -27.72
CA TYR A 37 -25.18 -17.77 -26.35
C TYR A 37 -24.16 -16.87 -25.60
N GLN A 38 -24.01 -15.60 -25.99
CA GLN A 38 -23.05 -14.68 -25.35
C GLN A 38 -23.23 -14.63 -23.83
N ASP A 39 -24.46 -14.67 -23.32
CA ASP A 39 -24.77 -14.62 -21.89
C ASP A 39 -24.13 -15.76 -21.08
N TYR A 40 -24.00 -16.96 -21.67
CA TYR A 40 -23.39 -18.11 -21.00
C TYR A 40 -21.86 -18.08 -20.98
N LEU A 41 -21.21 -17.36 -21.92
CA LEU A 41 -19.76 -17.22 -21.94
C LEU A 41 -19.25 -16.37 -20.76
N TYR A 42 -20.03 -15.41 -20.28
CA TYR A 42 -19.74 -14.66 -19.07
C TYR A 42 -19.63 -15.54 -17.82
N LEU A 43 -20.20 -16.73 -17.81
CA LEU A 43 -20.09 -17.71 -16.73
C LEU A 43 -18.71 -18.41 -16.69
N ILE A 44 -17.98 -18.42 -17.81
CA ILE A 44 -16.73 -19.19 -17.92
C ILE A 44 -15.50 -18.28 -17.90
N PHE A 45 -15.56 -17.12 -18.54
CA PHE A 45 -14.42 -16.24 -18.72
C PHE A 45 -13.72 -15.82 -17.42
N PRO A 46 -14.42 -15.36 -16.36
CA PRO A 46 -13.75 -14.95 -15.13
C PRO A 46 -12.97 -16.10 -14.48
N THR A 47 -13.50 -17.32 -14.55
CA THR A 47 -12.84 -18.51 -14.01
C THR A 47 -11.55 -18.80 -14.78
N ILE A 48 -11.57 -18.74 -16.10
CA ILE A 48 -10.40 -18.93 -16.96
C ILE A 48 -9.33 -17.88 -16.64
N GLY A 49 -9.70 -16.61 -16.56
CA GLY A 49 -8.78 -15.50 -16.27
C GLY A 49 -8.06 -15.67 -14.91
N ILE A 50 -8.80 -16.05 -13.87
CA ILE A 50 -8.22 -16.30 -12.55
C ILE A 50 -7.28 -17.52 -12.58
N ILE A 51 -7.66 -18.63 -13.24
CA ILE A 51 -6.82 -19.84 -13.37
C ILE A 51 -5.54 -19.52 -14.13
N LEU A 52 -5.60 -18.78 -15.23
CA LEU A 52 -4.42 -18.36 -16.00
C LEU A 52 -3.49 -17.49 -15.14
N THR A 53 -4.04 -16.54 -14.39
CA THR A 53 -3.28 -15.69 -13.46
C THR A 53 -2.58 -16.52 -12.38
N VAL A 54 -3.28 -17.44 -11.74
CA VAL A 54 -2.71 -18.35 -10.73
C VAL A 54 -1.61 -19.23 -11.32
N THR A 55 -1.81 -19.74 -12.52
CA THR A 55 -0.82 -20.55 -13.24
C THR A 55 0.45 -19.75 -13.53
N TYR A 56 0.30 -18.51 -14.02
CA TYR A 56 1.43 -17.62 -14.27
C TYR A 56 2.22 -17.33 -12.98
N ILE A 57 1.52 -16.97 -11.88
CA ILE A 57 2.16 -16.70 -10.59
C ILE A 57 2.90 -17.93 -10.06
N LYS A 58 2.31 -19.12 -10.17
CA LYS A 58 2.89 -20.36 -9.66
C LYS A 58 4.14 -20.81 -10.43
N TYR A 59 4.07 -20.86 -11.76
CA TYR A 59 5.13 -21.45 -12.59
C TYR A 59 6.17 -20.43 -13.04
N ILE A 60 5.78 -19.21 -13.40
CA ILE A 60 6.71 -18.19 -13.92
C ILE A 60 7.30 -17.36 -12.77
N LEU A 61 6.48 -16.90 -11.83
CA LEU A 61 6.94 -16.10 -10.71
C LEU A 61 7.35 -16.93 -9.48
N LYS A 62 7.22 -18.27 -9.55
CA LYS A 62 7.58 -19.19 -8.46
C LYS A 62 6.96 -18.81 -7.11
N GLY A 63 5.74 -18.29 -7.12
CA GLY A 63 4.99 -17.86 -5.94
C GLY A 63 5.44 -16.53 -5.30
N LYS A 64 6.46 -15.86 -5.82
CA LYS A 64 6.92 -14.55 -5.34
C LYS A 64 6.09 -13.45 -6.01
N PHE A 65 5.02 -13.03 -5.35
CA PHE A 65 4.11 -12.02 -5.89
C PHE A 65 3.45 -11.22 -4.76
N GLY A 66 3.75 -9.93 -4.67
CA GLY A 66 3.10 -9.01 -3.74
C GLY A 66 2.06 -8.15 -4.44
N ARG A 67 1.01 -7.73 -3.75
CA ARG A 67 -0.13 -7.01 -4.33
C ARG A 67 -0.33 -5.65 -3.70
N GLY A 68 -0.79 -4.69 -4.51
CA GLY A 68 -1.32 -3.41 -4.07
C GLY A 68 -0.31 -2.47 -3.42
N ALA A 69 -0.82 -1.36 -2.87
CA ALA A 69 -0.03 -0.33 -2.20
C ALA A 69 0.66 -0.85 -0.92
N SER A 70 0.05 -1.80 -0.21
CA SER A 70 0.63 -2.45 0.97
C SER A 70 2.00 -3.08 0.69
N HIS A 71 2.17 -3.70 -0.49
CA HIS A 71 3.44 -4.27 -0.92
C HIS A 71 4.51 -3.18 -1.11
N ILE A 72 4.16 -2.06 -1.74
CA ILE A 72 5.08 -0.93 -1.94
C ILE A 72 5.49 -0.34 -0.58
N LEU A 73 4.53 -0.08 0.29
CA LEU A 73 4.76 0.45 1.63
C LEU A 73 5.67 -0.45 2.47
N LEU A 74 5.53 -1.78 2.35
CA LEU A 74 6.44 -2.73 2.99
C LEU A 74 7.88 -2.57 2.49
N TYR A 75 8.08 -2.37 1.17
CA TYR A 75 9.41 -2.17 0.60
C TYR A 75 10.01 -0.82 0.95
N ILE A 76 9.19 0.22 1.05
CA ILE A 76 9.64 1.53 1.56
C ILE A 76 10.10 1.40 3.01
N SER A 77 9.33 0.72 3.85
CA SER A 77 9.60 0.64 5.29
C SER A 77 10.74 -0.33 5.67
N ARG A 78 10.93 -1.42 4.92
CA ARG A 78 11.85 -2.51 5.33
C ARG A 78 12.97 -2.85 4.36
N LYS A 79 12.83 -2.51 3.08
CA LYS A 79 13.76 -2.93 2.04
C LYS A 79 14.38 -1.76 1.28
N SER A 80 14.53 -0.63 1.95
CA SER A 80 15.15 0.58 1.38
C SER A 80 14.61 0.94 0.00
N SER A 81 13.31 0.79 -0.21
CA SER A 81 12.61 1.06 -1.48
C SER A 81 13.12 0.25 -2.69
N LEU A 82 13.73 -0.93 -2.46
CA LEU A 82 14.28 -1.79 -3.51
C LEU A 82 13.27 -2.87 -3.93
N LEU A 83 12.36 -2.55 -4.86
CA LEU A 83 11.40 -3.51 -5.40
C LEU A 83 12.08 -4.53 -6.33
N GLU A 84 11.45 -5.70 -6.44
CA GLU A 84 11.91 -6.78 -7.33
C GLU A 84 11.76 -6.38 -8.81
N ARG A 85 12.70 -6.82 -9.65
CA ARG A 85 12.70 -6.50 -11.09
C ARG A 85 11.49 -7.08 -11.82
N ASN A 86 11.02 -8.26 -11.41
CA ASN A 86 9.84 -8.90 -11.98
C ASN A 86 8.56 -8.07 -11.80
N SER A 87 8.46 -7.25 -10.74
CA SER A 87 7.31 -6.37 -10.50
C SER A 87 7.09 -5.32 -11.59
N MET A 88 8.10 -5.05 -12.44
CA MET A 88 7.98 -4.11 -13.57
C MET A 88 7.04 -4.62 -14.67
N TYR A 89 6.85 -5.93 -14.81
CA TYR A 89 6.03 -6.53 -15.89
C TYR A 89 5.00 -7.56 -15.38
N SER A 90 5.25 -8.19 -14.23
CA SER A 90 4.39 -9.27 -13.74
C SER A 90 2.96 -8.81 -13.45
N HIS A 91 2.82 -7.57 -12.95
CA HIS A 91 1.50 -6.99 -12.67
C HIS A 91 0.73 -6.65 -13.95
N ILE A 92 1.42 -6.28 -15.02
CA ILE A 92 0.80 -6.05 -16.33
C ILE A 92 0.17 -7.34 -16.83
N VAL A 93 0.94 -8.44 -16.87
CA VAL A 93 0.47 -9.74 -17.38
C VAL A 93 -0.67 -10.29 -16.52
N THR A 94 -0.48 -10.34 -15.22
CA THR A 94 -1.45 -10.95 -14.29
C THR A 94 -2.78 -10.19 -14.23
N SER A 95 -2.75 -8.85 -14.27
CA SER A 95 -3.99 -8.06 -14.24
C SER A 95 -4.68 -8.04 -15.61
N ALA A 96 -3.94 -8.03 -16.70
CA ALA A 96 -4.54 -8.16 -18.04
C ALA A 96 -5.27 -9.52 -18.19
N LEU A 97 -4.70 -10.61 -17.68
CA LEU A 97 -5.38 -11.91 -17.63
C LEU A 97 -6.61 -11.91 -16.71
N THR A 98 -6.49 -11.34 -15.49
CA THR A 98 -7.61 -11.32 -14.55
C THR A 98 -8.75 -10.44 -15.06
N VAL A 99 -8.46 -9.16 -15.33
CA VAL A 99 -9.48 -8.13 -15.65
C VAL A 99 -9.94 -8.24 -17.09
N GLY A 100 -9.03 -8.58 -18.01
CA GLY A 100 -9.36 -8.80 -19.43
C GLY A 100 -10.36 -9.93 -19.63
N PHE A 101 -10.32 -10.97 -18.81
CA PHE A 101 -11.31 -12.05 -18.79
C PHE A 101 -12.52 -11.76 -17.89
N GLY A 102 -12.71 -10.54 -17.45
CA GLY A 102 -13.90 -10.12 -16.71
C GLY A 102 -13.80 -10.21 -15.19
N GLY A 103 -12.62 -10.42 -14.63
CA GLY A 103 -12.38 -10.30 -13.20
C GLY A 103 -12.76 -8.90 -12.69
N SER A 104 -13.57 -8.84 -11.65
CA SER A 104 -14.12 -7.59 -11.11
C SER A 104 -13.10 -6.84 -10.24
N ALA A 105 -12.15 -6.15 -10.88
CA ALA A 105 -11.08 -5.42 -10.19
C ALA A 105 -10.53 -4.30 -11.08
N GLY A 106 -9.81 -3.35 -10.49
CA GLY A 106 -9.19 -2.23 -11.20
C GLY A 106 -7.76 -2.51 -11.66
N LEU A 107 -7.30 -1.81 -12.70
CA LEU A 107 -5.93 -1.86 -13.22
C LEU A 107 -4.98 -0.90 -12.51
N GLU A 108 -5.47 -0.02 -11.65
CA GLU A 108 -4.69 1.05 -11.03
C GLU A 108 -3.66 0.50 -10.04
N ALA A 109 -4.03 -0.44 -9.16
CA ALA A 109 -3.07 -1.02 -8.23
C ALA A 109 -1.95 -1.80 -8.95
N PRO A 110 -2.20 -2.60 -10.00
CA PRO A 110 -1.16 -3.15 -10.87
C PRO A 110 -0.22 -2.10 -11.46
N ILE A 111 -0.74 -1.00 -12.01
CA ILE A 111 0.12 0.03 -12.60
C ILE A 111 0.88 0.83 -11.54
N VAL A 112 0.31 1.05 -10.37
CA VAL A 112 0.97 1.66 -9.22
C VAL A 112 2.20 0.84 -8.82
N VAL A 113 2.07 -0.49 -8.71
CA VAL A 113 3.21 -1.37 -8.38
C VAL A 113 4.23 -1.41 -9.53
N THR A 114 3.78 -1.48 -10.78
CA THR A 114 4.64 -1.45 -11.97
C THR A 114 5.43 -0.15 -12.03
N GLY A 115 4.78 1.01 -11.90
CA GLY A 115 5.43 2.33 -11.90
C GLY A 115 6.42 2.49 -10.74
N ALA A 116 6.03 2.08 -9.54
CA ALA A 116 6.91 2.04 -8.37
C ALA A 116 8.16 1.18 -8.62
N ALA A 117 7.98 -0.01 -9.22
CA ALA A 117 9.08 -0.91 -9.56
C ALA A 117 10.01 -0.32 -10.63
N ILE A 118 9.48 0.39 -11.62
CA ILE A 118 10.27 1.10 -12.63
C ILE A 118 11.15 2.16 -11.95
N GLY A 119 10.57 3.05 -11.12
CA GLY A 119 11.31 4.09 -10.41
C GLY A 119 12.37 3.51 -9.46
N SER A 120 12.03 2.45 -8.72
CA SER A 120 12.93 1.75 -7.82
C SER A 120 14.12 1.11 -8.57
N ASN A 121 13.87 0.40 -9.68
CA ASN A 121 14.93 -0.28 -10.43
C ASN A 121 15.79 0.71 -11.25
N TYR A 122 15.21 1.79 -11.76
CA TYR A 122 15.98 2.89 -12.33
C TYR A 122 16.99 3.46 -11.33
N SER A 123 16.52 3.72 -10.10
CA SER A 123 17.37 4.22 -9.02
C SER A 123 18.47 3.24 -8.61
N ARG A 124 18.17 1.93 -8.64
CA ARG A 124 19.15 0.86 -8.36
C ARG A 124 20.28 0.85 -9.38
N VAL A 125 19.97 0.96 -10.66
CA VAL A 125 20.97 0.96 -11.74
C VAL A 125 21.87 2.19 -11.66
N ASN A 126 21.31 3.34 -11.28
CA ASN A 126 22.05 4.61 -11.18
C ASN A 126 22.65 4.84 -9.78
N LEU A 127 22.63 3.85 -8.87
CA LEU A 127 23.20 3.90 -7.52
C LEU A 127 22.70 5.10 -6.68
N ILE A 128 21.44 5.47 -6.87
CA ILE A 128 20.80 6.60 -6.19
C ILE A 128 20.52 6.23 -4.72
N ASN A 129 20.68 7.19 -3.81
CA ASN A 129 20.46 7.02 -2.37
C ASN A 129 19.01 6.64 -2.03
N TYR A 130 18.75 6.24 -0.77
CA TYR A 130 17.45 5.77 -0.31
C TYR A 130 16.35 6.83 -0.43
N LYS A 131 16.61 8.09 -0.02
CA LYS A 131 15.64 9.19 -0.02
C LYS A 131 15.16 9.48 -1.45
N ASP A 132 16.10 9.69 -2.37
CA ASP A 132 15.79 9.97 -3.78
C ASP A 132 15.19 8.75 -4.48
N ARG A 133 15.59 7.53 -4.10
CA ARG A 133 14.98 6.29 -4.60
C ARG A 133 13.50 6.21 -4.23
N THR A 134 13.14 6.54 -3.00
CA THR A 134 11.75 6.58 -2.54
C THR A 134 10.95 7.63 -3.33
N LEU A 135 11.55 8.79 -3.58
CA LEU A 135 10.94 9.82 -4.42
C LEU A 135 10.73 9.36 -5.87
N LEU A 136 11.74 8.72 -6.48
CA LEU A 136 11.65 8.23 -7.86
C LEU A 136 10.67 7.04 -7.99
N LEU A 137 10.55 6.22 -6.96
CA LEU A 137 9.50 5.20 -6.85
C LEU A 137 8.11 5.87 -6.87
N ALA A 138 7.92 6.92 -6.09
CA ALA A 138 6.68 7.69 -6.07
C ALA A 138 6.41 8.41 -7.40
N CYS A 139 7.46 8.91 -8.09
CA CYS A 139 7.35 9.47 -9.44
C CYS A 139 6.80 8.44 -10.44
N GLY A 140 7.28 7.19 -10.39
CA GLY A 140 6.77 6.12 -11.24
C GLY A 140 5.29 5.79 -10.95
N THR A 141 4.90 5.78 -9.68
CA THR A 141 3.51 5.63 -9.27
C THR A 141 2.62 6.77 -9.76
N ALA A 142 3.04 8.02 -9.54
CA ALA A 142 2.30 9.20 -9.98
C ALA A 142 2.09 9.19 -11.50
N ALA A 143 3.15 8.87 -12.26
CA ALA A 143 3.08 8.77 -13.71
C ALA A 143 2.15 7.65 -14.20
N GLY A 144 2.16 6.50 -13.51
CA GLY A 144 1.25 5.38 -13.82
C GLY A 144 -0.22 5.76 -13.67
N ILE A 145 -0.61 6.34 -12.53
CA ILE A 145 -1.98 6.82 -12.29
C ILE A 145 -2.35 7.95 -13.28
N ALA A 146 -1.45 8.91 -13.48
CA ALA A 146 -1.65 10.00 -14.42
C ALA A 146 -1.90 9.51 -15.85
N ALA A 147 -1.18 8.46 -16.28
CA ALA A 147 -1.34 7.87 -17.61
C ALA A 147 -2.66 7.10 -17.78
N VAL A 148 -3.13 6.40 -16.73
CA VAL A 148 -4.40 5.65 -16.79
C VAL A 148 -5.59 6.57 -16.96
N PHE A 149 -5.65 7.66 -16.19
CA PHE A 149 -6.80 8.55 -16.14
C PHE A 149 -6.64 9.84 -16.98
N ASN A 150 -5.45 10.10 -17.52
CA ASN A 150 -5.05 11.40 -18.06
C ASN A 150 -5.24 12.54 -17.04
N ALA A 151 -4.91 12.26 -15.79
CA ALA A 151 -5.13 13.10 -14.62
C ALA A 151 -3.82 13.29 -13.84
N PRO A 152 -2.93 14.21 -14.26
CA PRO A 152 -1.60 14.38 -13.67
C PRO A 152 -1.65 14.85 -12.21
N ILE A 153 -2.57 15.75 -11.85
CA ILE A 153 -2.69 16.25 -10.47
C ILE A 153 -3.14 15.10 -9.54
N ALA A 154 -4.13 14.33 -9.97
CA ALA A 154 -4.58 13.16 -9.20
C ALA A 154 -3.45 12.12 -9.00
N GLY A 155 -2.61 11.90 -10.02
CA GLY A 155 -1.44 11.03 -9.90
C GLY A 155 -0.44 11.51 -8.85
N VAL A 156 -0.14 12.82 -8.82
CA VAL A 156 0.73 13.44 -7.80
C VAL A 156 0.10 13.29 -6.41
N MET A 157 -1.20 13.64 -6.27
CA MET A 157 -1.88 13.55 -4.97
C MET A 157 -1.92 12.12 -4.44
N PHE A 158 -2.17 11.13 -5.30
CA PHE A 158 -2.12 9.72 -4.90
C PHE A 158 -0.75 9.32 -4.35
N ALA A 159 0.33 9.69 -5.03
CA ALA A 159 1.68 9.38 -4.57
C ALA A 159 1.99 10.02 -3.21
N LEU A 160 1.53 11.26 -2.99
CA LEU A 160 1.71 11.98 -1.72
C LEU A 160 0.85 11.41 -0.59
N GLU A 161 -0.43 11.14 -0.85
CA GLU A 161 -1.36 10.68 0.19
C GLU A 161 -1.12 9.22 0.59
N VAL A 162 -0.73 8.36 -0.37
CA VAL A 162 -0.65 6.91 -0.14
C VAL A 162 0.77 6.43 0.15
N LEU A 163 1.80 6.97 -0.52
CA LEU A 163 3.16 6.42 -0.45
C LEU A 163 4.15 7.26 0.35
N ILE A 164 4.10 8.59 0.22
CA ILE A 164 5.08 9.48 0.85
C ILE A 164 4.60 9.87 2.24
N ALA A 165 5.36 9.50 3.28
CA ALA A 165 5.00 9.84 4.66
C ALA A 165 5.08 11.34 4.94
N GLU A 166 5.99 12.06 4.28
CA GLU A 166 6.23 13.50 4.44
C GLU A 166 6.35 14.18 3.08
N ALA A 167 5.35 15.00 2.77
CA ALA A 167 5.35 15.82 1.58
C ALA A 167 6.24 17.05 1.79
N THR A 168 7.45 17.05 1.25
CA THR A 168 8.29 18.25 1.16
C THR A 168 8.01 18.98 -0.14
N VAL A 169 8.17 20.32 -0.15
CA VAL A 169 7.99 21.13 -1.36
C VAL A 169 8.94 20.68 -2.48
N SER A 170 10.14 20.26 -2.11
CA SER A 170 11.15 19.74 -3.04
C SER A 170 10.73 18.46 -3.76
N ALA A 171 9.89 17.62 -3.13
CA ALA A 171 9.37 16.39 -3.73
C ALA A 171 8.28 16.66 -4.79
N PHE A 172 7.59 17.79 -4.71
CA PHE A 172 6.48 18.13 -5.60
C PHE A 172 6.92 18.27 -7.07
N ILE A 173 8.03 18.95 -7.32
CA ILE A 173 8.49 19.24 -8.70
C ILE A 173 8.81 17.94 -9.48
N PRO A 174 9.61 16.99 -8.95
CA PRO A 174 9.85 15.71 -9.62
C PRO A 174 8.57 14.91 -9.88
N LEU A 175 7.61 14.91 -8.93
CA LEU A 175 6.33 14.22 -9.06
C LEU A 175 5.47 14.82 -10.19
N ILE A 176 5.35 16.15 -10.25
CA ILE A 176 4.60 16.84 -11.30
C ILE A 176 5.19 16.53 -12.67
N ILE A 177 6.52 16.63 -12.82
CA ILE A 177 7.21 16.32 -14.08
C ILE A 177 6.93 14.88 -14.52
N ALA A 178 7.04 13.91 -13.61
CA ALA A 178 6.80 12.50 -13.92
C ALA A 178 5.33 12.26 -14.30
N ALA A 179 4.38 12.80 -13.52
CA ALA A 179 2.95 12.66 -13.77
C ALA A 179 2.52 13.31 -15.08
N ALA A 180 2.97 14.55 -15.35
CA ALA A 180 2.69 15.24 -16.60
C ALA A 180 3.27 14.51 -17.82
N THR A 181 4.50 13.98 -17.70
CA THR A 181 5.14 13.21 -18.75
C THR A 181 4.40 11.89 -19.01
N GLY A 182 3.94 11.21 -17.95
CA GLY A 182 3.16 9.97 -18.06
C GLY A 182 1.80 10.21 -18.72
N ALA A 183 1.07 11.24 -18.30
CA ALA A 183 -0.20 11.64 -18.91
C ALA A 183 -0.04 12.02 -20.38
N LEU A 184 1.00 12.81 -20.69
CA LEU A 184 1.31 13.20 -22.07
C LEU A 184 1.62 11.98 -22.96
N CYS A 185 2.42 11.03 -22.45
CA CYS A 185 2.74 9.77 -23.13
C CYS A 185 1.44 9.00 -23.47
N SER A 186 0.56 8.85 -22.48
CA SER A 186 -0.74 8.18 -22.68
C SER A 186 -1.60 8.89 -23.71
N ARG A 187 -1.72 10.23 -23.61
CA ARG A 187 -2.54 11.03 -24.51
C ARG A 187 -2.06 10.97 -25.96
N VAL A 188 -0.74 11.01 -26.19
CA VAL A 188 -0.16 10.95 -27.55
C VAL A 188 -0.38 9.57 -28.18
N ILE A 189 -0.24 8.47 -27.40
CA ILE A 189 -0.33 7.11 -27.94
C ILE A 189 -1.78 6.65 -28.06
N LEU A 190 -2.63 6.88 -27.05
CA LEU A 190 -4.03 6.44 -27.03
C LEU A 190 -4.97 7.42 -27.74
N GLN A 191 -4.47 8.60 -28.07
CA GLN A 191 -5.26 9.69 -28.68
C GLN A 191 -6.55 9.98 -27.89
N GLU A 192 -7.73 9.81 -28.47
CA GLU A 192 -9.02 10.11 -27.84
C GLU A 192 -9.58 9.00 -26.94
N LYS A 193 -8.89 7.86 -26.83
CA LYS A 193 -9.36 6.70 -26.03
C LYS A 193 -9.04 6.87 -24.53
N ILE A 194 -9.40 8.02 -23.95
CA ILE A 194 -9.29 8.26 -22.51
C ILE A 194 -10.41 7.51 -21.80
N LEU A 195 -10.09 6.84 -20.67
CA LEU A 195 -11.04 5.97 -19.95
C LEU A 195 -12.31 6.67 -19.53
N LEU A 196 -12.19 7.87 -18.97
CA LEU A 196 -13.28 8.64 -18.43
C LEU A 196 -13.14 10.10 -18.87
N VAL A 197 -14.09 10.58 -19.64
CA VAL A 197 -14.28 12.02 -19.92
C VAL A 197 -15.76 12.28 -19.75
N PHE A 198 -16.10 13.22 -18.90
CA PHE A 198 -17.47 13.62 -18.65
C PHE A 198 -17.62 15.11 -18.95
N SER A 199 -18.70 15.49 -19.64
CA SER A 199 -19.11 16.87 -19.76
C SER A 199 -20.24 17.14 -18.75
N LEU A 200 -20.05 18.15 -17.90
CA LEU A 200 -21.07 18.57 -16.95
C LEU A 200 -22.24 19.20 -17.70
N LYS A 201 -23.46 18.72 -17.46
CA LYS A 201 -24.69 19.29 -18.01
C LYS A 201 -25.31 20.32 -17.08
N HIS A 202 -25.08 20.18 -15.78
CA HIS A 202 -25.64 21.05 -14.75
C HIS A 202 -24.50 21.64 -13.89
N SER A 203 -24.49 22.98 -13.76
CA SER A 203 -23.59 23.68 -12.86
C SER A 203 -23.94 23.42 -11.39
N PHE A 204 -23.00 23.70 -10.51
CA PHE A 204 -23.19 23.56 -9.06
C PHE A 204 -24.30 24.50 -8.56
N ASN A 205 -25.25 23.95 -7.79
CA ASN A 205 -26.26 24.70 -7.07
C ASN A 205 -26.04 24.56 -5.55
N TYR A 206 -25.88 25.71 -4.87
CA TYR A 206 -25.64 25.73 -3.41
C TYR A 206 -26.83 25.21 -2.60
N LEU A 207 -28.05 25.22 -3.12
CA LEU A 207 -29.22 24.64 -2.47
C LEU A 207 -29.10 23.11 -2.30
N ASN A 208 -28.25 22.47 -3.09
CA ASN A 208 -27.98 21.03 -3.01
C ASN A 208 -26.94 20.65 -1.96
N VAL A 209 -26.33 21.61 -1.25
CA VAL A 209 -25.27 21.36 -0.24
C VAL A 209 -25.75 20.38 0.86
N PRO A 210 -26.95 20.49 1.45
CA PRO A 210 -27.41 19.52 2.45
C PRO A 210 -27.44 18.08 1.93
N TYR A 211 -27.79 17.88 0.66
CA TYR A 211 -27.82 16.57 0.02
C TYR A 211 -26.40 16.04 -0.25
N TYR A 212 -25.43 16.91 -0.58
CA TYR A 212 -24.04 16.50 -0.68
C TYR A 212 -23.46 16.10 0.68
N ILE A 213 -23.81 16.78 1.76
CA ILE A 213 -23.42 16.37 3.11
C ILE A 213 -24.01 14.98 3.42
N ALA A 214 -25.30 14.76 3.14
CA ALA A 214 -25.94 13.46 3.34
C ALA A 214 -25.27 12.36 2.49
N LEU A 215 -24.97 12.64 1.21
CA LEU A 215 -24.20 11.73 0.36
C LEU A 215 -22.81 11.41 0.93
N GLY A 216 -22.13 12.39 1.52
CA GLY A 216 -20.84 12.21 2.17
C GLY A 216 -20.90 11.23 3.34
N PHE A 217 -21.96 11.33 4.17
CA PHE A 217 -22.21 10.37 5.25
C PHE A 217 -22.46 8.96 4.70
N LEU A 218 -23.31 8.83 3.70
CA LEU A 218 -23.60 7.54 3.07
C LEU A 218 -22.36 6.94 2.40
N ALA A 219 -21.56 7.75 1.71
CA ALA A 219 -20.29 7.34 1.12
C ALA A 219 -19.29 6.84 2.19
N GLY A 220 -19.22 7.49 3.35
CA GLY A 220 -18.43 7.04 4.48
C GLY A 220 -18.86 5.68 5.01
N PHE A 221 -20.16 5.47 5.24
CA PHE A 221 -20.68 4.17 5.68
C PHE A 221 -20.50 3.08 4.62
N LEU A 222 -20.69 3.39 3.34
CA LEU A 222 -20.44 2.44 2.25
C LEU A 222 -18.95 2.08 2.14
N SER A 223 -18.05 3.04 2.35
CA SER A 223 -16.61 2.79 2.38
C SER A 223 -16.20 1.90 3.57
N LEU A 224 -16.82 2.10 4.73
CA LEU A 224 -16.63 1.25 5.90
C LEU A 224 -17.12 -0.18 5.65
N TYR A 225 -18.30 -0.30 5.01
CA TYR A 225 -18.82 -1.58 4.55
C TYR A 225 -17.84 -2.26 3.58
N TYR A 226 -17.30 -1.51 2.59
CA TYR A 226 -16.29 -2.01 1.67
C TYR A 226 -15.09 -2.59 2.41
N ALA A 227 -14.48 -1.81 3.29
CA ALA A 227 -13.27 -2.22 4.00
C ALA A 227 -13.49 -3.49 4.85
N ARG A 228 -14.63 -3.58 5.55
CA ARG A 228 -14.96 -4.74 6.40
C ARG A 228 -15.30 -5.97 5.59
N MET A 229 -16.09 -5.82 4.53
CA MET A 229 -16.48 -6.94 3.67
C MET A 229 -15.33 -7.49 2.87
N TYR A 230 -14.46 -6.61 2.34
CA TYR A 230 -13.25 -7.01 1.65
C TYR A 230 -12.40 -7.96 2.50
N VAL A 231 -12.05 -7.55 3.71
CA VAL A 231 -11.26 -8.38 4.64
C VAL A 231 -11.98 -9.66 5.04
N ARG A 232 -13.31 -9.61 5.23
CA ARG A 232 -14.10 -10.78 5.60
C ARG A 232 -14.11 -11.82 4.49
N VAL A 233 -14.34 -11.42 3.25
CA VAL A 233 -14.36 -12.32 2.09
C VAL A 233 -12.95 -12.85 1.80
N GLU A 234 -11.91 -12.02 1.86
CA GLU A 234 -10.52 -12.47 1.70
C GLU A 234 -10.15 -13.55 2.73
N ASN A 235 -10.55 -13.38 3.99
CA ASN A 235 -10.33 -14.36 5.04
C ASN A 235 -11.04 -15.70 4.79
N MET A 236 -12.17 -15.72 4.08
CA MET A 236 -12.86 -16.96 3.70
C MET A 236 -12.03 -17.82 2.74
N PHE A 237 -11.13 -17.20 1.97
CA PHE A 237 -10.23 -17.91 1.06
C PHE A 237 -8.91 -18.38 1.71
N LYS A 238 -8.56 -17.93 2.91
CA LYS A 238 -7.32 -18.33 3.62
C LYS A 238 -7.18 -19.84 3.85
N PRO A 239 -8.25 -20.59 4.24
CA PRO A 239 -8.14 -22.04 4.40
C PRO A 239 -7.76 -22.79 3.11
N LEU A 240 -8.03 -22.18 1.95
CA LEU A 240 -7.71 -22.75 0.64
C LEU A 240 -6.35 -22.31 0.08
N GLU A 241 -5.51 -21.63 0.89
CA GLU A 241 -4.23 -21.05 0.43
C GLU A 241 -3.28 -22.09 -0.16
N HIS A 242 -3.29 -23.32 0.37
CA HIS A 242 -2.49 -24.43 -0.16
C HIS A 242 -3.08 -25.10 -1.41
N ARG A 243 -4.35 -24.82 -1.78
CA ARG A 243 -5.07 -25.41 -2.91
C ARG A 243 -5.40 -24.36 -3.97
N ASN A 244 -4.37 -23.73 -4.54
CA ASN A 244 -4.50 -22.58 -5.44
C ASN A 244 -5.52 -22.76 -6.59
N TYR A 245 -5.56 -23.91 -7.23
CA TYR A 245 -6.50 -24.15 -8.35
C TYR A 245 -7.94 -24.36 -7.88
N LEU A 246 -8.15 -25.04 -6.76
CA LEU A 246 -9.48 -25.21 -6.16
C LEU A 246 -10.03 -23.84 -5.70
N LYS A 247 -9.17 -23.03 -5.10
CA LYS A 247 -9.46 -21.66 -4.71
C LYS A 247 -9.88 -20.81 -5.91
N ALA A 248 -9.14 -20.88 -7.04
CA ALA A 248 -9.43 -20.18 -8.28
C ALA A 248 -10.75 -20.65 -8.91
N LEU A 249 -11.02 -21.95 -8.90
CA LEU A 249 -12.25 -22.52 -9.45
C LEU A 249 -13.49 -22.07 -8.67
N ILE A 250 -13.46 -22.18 -7.35
CA ILE A 250 -14.58 -21.76 -6.49
C ILE A 250 -14.84 -20.27 -6.63
N GLY A 251 -13.78 -19.44 -6.52
CA GLY A 251 -13.92 -17.99 -6.65
C GLY A 251 -14.36 -17.56 -8.05
N GLY A 252 -13.81 -18.20 -9.09
CA GLY A 252 -14.24 -17.96 -10.48
C GLY A 252 -15.72 -18.30 -10.71
N ALA A 253 -16.19 -19.43 -10.20
CA ALA A 253 -17.60 -19.83 -10.31
C ALA A 253 -18.54 -18.86 -9.56
N VAL A 254 -18.15 -18.43 -8.34
CA VAL A 254 -18.94 -17.43 -7.59
C VAL A 254 -18.96 -16.09 -8.32
N LEU A 255 -17.82 -15.65 -8.86
CA LEU A 255 -17.75 -14.41 -9.63
C LEU A 255 -18.59 -14.49 -10.90
N ALA A 256 -18.54 -15.60 -11.62
CA ALA A 256 -19.32 -15.84 -12.81
C ALA A 256 -20.82 -15.76 -12.54
N LEU A 257 -21.30 -16.35 -11.45
CA LEU A 257 -22.68 -16.23 -11.01
C LEU A 257 -23.07 -14.78 -10.68
N LEU A 258 -22.19 -14.04 -10.00
CA LEU A 258 -22.43 -12.63 -9.68
C LEU A 258 -22.51 -11.76 -10.94
N VAL A 259 -21.63 -11.98 -11.91
CA VAL A 259 -21.65 -11.25 -13.19
C VAL A 259 -22.86 -11.60 -14.03
N PHE A 260 -23.29 -12.86 -14.02
CA PHE A 260 -24.51 -13.28 -14.70
C PHE A 260 -25.77 -12.60 -14.13
N LEU A 261 -25.86 -12.49 -12.80
CA LEU A 261 -26.97 -11.79 -12.13
C LEU A 261 -26.85 -10.26 -12.26
N PHE A 262 -25.65 -9.73 -12.22
CA PHE A 262 -25.37 -8.30 -12.28
C PHE A 262 -24.28 -8.00 -13.31
N PRO A 263 -24.61 -7.90 -14.62
CA PRO A 263 -23.63 -7.67 -15.69
C PRO A 263 -22.70 -6.47 -15.47
N PRO A 264 -23.11 -5.36 -14.86
CA PRO A 264 -22.21 -4.25 -14.55
C PRO A 264 -21.00 -4.59 -13.66
N LEU A 265 -21.01 -5.77 -12.99
CA LEU A 265 -19.88 -6.22 -12.16
C LEU A 265 -18.71 -6.78 -12.99
N PHE A 266 -18.88 -7.01 -14.29
CA PHE A 266 -17.85 -7.51 -15.19
C PHE A 266 -16.70 -6.50 -15.34
N GLY A 267 -15.46 -6.97 -15.16
CA GLY A 267 -14.25 -6.16 -15.31
C GLY A 267 -14.18 -4.95 -14.37
N GLU A 268 -13.64 -3.84 -14.85
CA GLU A 268 -13.47 -2.59 -14.10
C GLU A 268 -14.81 -1.89 -13.82
N GLY A 269 -15.74 -1.92 -14.78
CA GLY A 269 -17.06 -1.31 -14.69
C GLY A 269 -17.12 0.15 -15.18
N TYR A 270 -16.08 0.69 -15.82
CA TYR A 270 -16.06 2.09 -16.29
C TYR A 270 -17.13 2.40 -17.33
N GLU A 271 -17.53 1.46 -18.17
CA GLU A 271 -18.62 1.66 -19.13
C GLU A 271 -19.95 1.89 -18.42
N SER A 272 -20.21 1.13 -17.36
CA SER A 272 -21.41 1.34 -16.54
C SER A 272 -21.42 2.71 -15.87
N ILE A 273 -20.27 3.20 -15.41
CA ILE A 273 -20.13 4.56 -14.87
C ILE A 273 -20.46 5.61 -15.95
N LYS A 274 -19.96 5.41 -17.19
CA LYS A 274 -20.28 6.32 -18.31
C LYS A 274 -21.79 6.34 -18.62
N PHE A 275 -22.46 5.22 -18.56
CA PHE A 275 -23.90 5.15 -18.79
C PHE A 275 -24.67 5.91 -17.70
N LEU A 276 -24.30 5.78 -16.43
CA LEU A 276 -24.92 6.53 -15.32
C LEU A 276 -24.67 8.04 -15.44
N ALA A 277 -23.41 8.44 -15.60
CA ALA A 277 -23.04 9.84 -15.68
C ALA A 277 -23.45 10.52 -17.01
N GLY A 278 -23.73 9.74 -18.05
CA GLY A 278 -24.26 10.22 -19.31
C GLY A 278 -25.78 10.27 -19.42
N GLY A 279 -26.50 9.77 -18.40
CA GLY A 279 -27.97 9.68 -18.40
C GLY A 279 -28.53 8.57 -19.28
N HIS A 280 -27.70 7.55 -19.65
CA HIS A 280 -28.09 6.44 -20.51
C HIS A 280 -28.35 5.14 -19.74
N ILE A 281 -29.15 5.21 -18.69
CA ILE A 281 -29.36 4.10 -17.75
C ILE A 281 -29.90 2.82 -18.42
N ASN A 282 -30.67 2.93 -19.49
CA ASN A 282 -31.23 1.78 -20.20
C ASN A 282 -30.15 0.85 -20.76
N LYS A 283 -28.97 1.39 -21.11
CA LYS A 283 -27.82 0.61 -21.60
C LYS A 283 -27.23 -0.33 -20.55
N LEU A 284 -27.46 -0.08 -19.25
CA LEU A 284 -27.03 -1.00 -18.19
C LEU A 284 -27.75 -2.34 -18.21
N PHE A 285 -28.94 -2.38 -18.82
CA PHE A 285 -29.81 -3.55 -18.87
C PHE A 285 -29.80 -4.23 -20.23
N GLU A 286 -29.15 -3.65 -21.24
CA GLU A 286 -28.96 -4.28 -22.53
C GLU A 286 -28.24 -5.63 -22.34
N ASN A 287 -28.77 -6.69 -22.95
CA ASN A 287 -28.25 -8.06 -22.83
C ASN A 287 -28.30 -8.66 -21.41
N SER A 288 -29.18 -8.17 -20.53
CA SER A 288 -29.39 -8.78 -19.22
C SER A 288 -30.76 -9.47 -19.14
N ILE A 289 -30.88 -10.45 -18.21
CA ILE A 289 -32.16 -11.10 -17.90
C ILE A 289 -33.23 -10.11 -17.39
N PHE A 290 -32.81 -8.89 -17.02
CA PHE A 290 -33.66 -7.84 -16.49
C PHE A 290 -34.06 -6.78 -17.53
N SER A 291 -33.78 -6.98 -18.81
CA SER A 291 -34.08 -6.03 -19.88
C SER A 291 -35.59 -5.65 -19.97
N GLN A 292 -36.50 -6.53 -19.50
CA GLN A 292 -37.93 -6.29 -19.48
C GLN A 292 -38.39 -5.27 -18.40
N TYR A 293 -37.56 -5.05 -17.36
CA TYR A 293 -37.91 -4.19 -16.20
C TYR A 293 -37.35 -2.77 -16.29
N THR A 294 -36.78 -2.38 -17.41
CA THR A 294 -36.16 -1.06 -17.64
C THR A 294 -37.11 0.12 -17.49
N HIS A 295 -38.42 -0.11 -17.60
CA HIS A 295 -39.45 0.93 -17.43
C HIS A 295 -39.92 1.13 -15.99
N SER A 296 -39.47 0.29 -15.04
CA SER A 296 -39.87 0.42 -13.63
C SER A 296 -38.86 1.22 -12.85
N GLU A 297 -39.22 2.41 -12.41
CA GLU A 297 -38.39 3.30 -11.59
C GLU A 297 -37.93 2.61 -10.30
N THR A 298 -38.84 1.93 -9.61
CA THR A 298 -38.54 1.18 -8.38
C THR A 298 -37.51 0.10 -8.64
N PHE A 299 -37.61 -0.61 -9.78
CA PHE A 299 -36.62 -1.63 -10.14
C PHE A 299 -35.24 -1.03 -10.37
N ILE A 300 -35.16 0.09 -11.08
CA ILE A 300 -33.87 0.79 -11.35
C ILE A 300 -33.20 1.19 -10.02
N ILE A 301 -33.95 1.76 -9.09
CA ILE A 301 -33.46 2.18 -7.77
C ILE A 301 -32.91 0.97 -6.98
N VAL A 302 -33.71 -0.12 -6.91
CA VAL A 302 -33.28 -1.32 -6.17
C VAL A 302 -32.09 -2.00 -6.84
N PHE A 303 -32.07 -2.09 -8.16
CA PHE A 303 -30.98 -2.71 -8.91
C PHE A 303 -29.67 -1.94 -8.74
N THR A 304 -29.68 -0.61 -8.85
CA THR A 304 -28.48 0.21 -8.67
C THR A 304 -27.92 0.13 -7.25
N ALA A 305 -28.78 0.09 -6.24
CA ALA A 305 -28.37 -0.16 -4.86
C ALA A 305 -27.73 -1.54 -4.67
N MET A 306 -28.33 -2.59 -5.23
CA MET A 306 -27.79 -3.95 -5.17
C MET A 306 -26.44 -4.08 -5.88
N VAL A 307 -26.29 -3.49 -7.07
CA VAL A 307 -25.02 -3.46 -7.81
C VAL A 307 -23.93 -2.76 -7.01
N ALA A 308 -24.25 -1.62 -6.39
CA ALA A 308 -23.29 -0.92 -5.51
C ALA A 308 -22.82 -1.83 -4.36
N LEU A 309 -23.72 -2.54 -3.70
CA LEU A 309 -23.38 -3.43 -2.59
C LEU A 309 -22.63 -4.69 -3.05
N MET A 310 -22.97 -5.25 -4.21
CA MET A 310 -22.37 -6.49 -4.72
C MET A 310 -20.98 -6.28 -5.32
N LYS A 311 -20.59 -5.07 -5.72
CA LYS A 311 -19.26 -4.81 -6.30
C LYS A 311 -18.12 -5.22 -5.36
N VAL A 312 -18.23 -4.94 -4.06
CA VAL A 312 -17.20 -5.35 -3.11
C VAL A 312 -17.05 -6.87 -3.01
N PHE A 313 -18.15 -7.61 -3.08
CA PHE A 313 -18.10 -9.09 -3.10
C PHE A 313 -17.40 -9.59 -4.34
N ALA A 314 -17.79 -9.10 -5.52
CA ALA A 314 -17.17 -9.48 -6.79
C ALA A 314 -15.65 -9.18 -6.79
N THR A 315 -15.26 -8.00 -6.30
CA THR A 315 -13.84 -7.61 -6.19
C THR A 315 -13.09 -8.50 -5.20
N SER A 316 -13.64 -8.68 -4.01
CA SER A 316 -12.98 -9.47 -2.96
C SER A 316 -12.86 -10.95 -3.34
N VAL A 317 -13.86 -11.51 -4.03
CA VAL A 317 -13.81 -12.87 -4.57
C VAL A 317 -12.76 -12.96 -5.66
N THR A 318 -12.69 -12.00 -6.59
CA THR A 318 -11.68 -11.96 -7.65
C THR A 318 -10.26 -11.98 -7.07
N LEU A 319 -9.97 -11.08 -6.13
CA LEU A 319 -8.64 -10.95 -5.53
C LEU A 319 -8.36 -12.10 -4.56
N GLY A 320 -9.34 -12.45 -3.71
CA GLY A 320 -9.25 -13.55 -2.75
C GLY A 320 -9.01 -14.90 -3.40
N SER A 321 -9.56 -15.17 -4.58
CA SER A 321 -9.39 -16.43 -5.30
C SER A 321 -8.06 -16.57 -6.05
N GLY A 322 -7.27 -15.52 -6.14
CA GLY A 322 -5.94 -15.54 -6.75
C GLY A 322 -5.77 -14.63 -7.97
N GLY A 323 -6.82 -13.92 -8.40
CA GLY A 323 -6.75 -12.88 -9.43
C GLY A 323 -5.88 -11.71 -8.99
N ASN A 324 -5.44 -10.86 -9.93
CA ASN A 324 -4.69 -9.64 -9.67
C ASN A 324 -5.44 -8.41 -10.16
N GLY A 325 -5.47 -7.38 -9.33
CA GLY A 325 -6.16 -6.12 -9.59
C GLY A 325 -6.14 -5.23 -8.34
N GLY A 326 -6.94 -4.17 -8.36
CA GLY A 326 -7.02 -3.20 -7.28
C GLY A 326 -8.44 -2.83 -6.87
N SER A 327 -8.53 -2.17 -5.71
CA SER A 327 -9.78 -1.66 -5.12
C SER A 327 -10.14 -0.25 -5.60
N PHE A 328 -9.31 0.40 -6.41
CA PHE A 328 -9.48 1.78 -6.85
C PHE A 328 -10.71 1.93 -7.77
N ALA A 329 -10.72 1.28 -8.96
CA ALA A 329 -11.88 1.30 -9.86
C ALA A 329 -13.16 0.76 -9.20
N PRO A 330 -13.15 -0.34 -8.41
CA PRO A 330 -14.31 -0.76 -7.65
C PRO A 330 -14.85 0.28 -6.69
N SER A 331 -14.01 1.07 -6.02
CA SER A 331 -14.47 2.16 -5.15
C SER A 331 -15.11 3.31 -5.91
N LEU A 332 -14.54 3.70 -7.06
CA LEU A 332 -15.17 4.67 -7.97
C LEU A 332 -16.53 4.18 -8.46
N PHE A 333 -16.59 2.92 -8.88
CA PHE A 333 -17.82 2.30 -9.33
C PHE A 333 -18.92 2.31 -8.26
N MET A 334 -18.60 1.86 -7.04
CA MET A 334 -19.55 1.89 -5.94
C MET A 334 -20.03 3.30 -5.62
N GLY A 335 -19.11 4.27 -5.67
CA GLY A 335 -19.43 5.68 -5.47
C GLY A 335 -20.35 6.24 -6.55
N ALA A 336 -20.13 5.88 -7.82
CA ALA A 336 -21.00 6.28 -8.93
C ALA A 336 -22.43 5.75 -8.75
N PHE A 337 -22.53 4.44 -8.47
CA PHE A 337 -23.84 3.81 -8.24
C PHE A 337 -24.55 4.34 -6.98
N LEU A 338 -23.82 4.64 -5.90
CA LEU A 338 -24.37 5.26 -4.70
C LEU A 338 -24.89 6.68 -5.00
N GLY A 339 -24.10 7.51 -5.67
CA GLY A 339 -24.48 8.88 -6.01
C GLY A 339 -25.70 8.93 -6.91
N PHE A 340 -25.72 8.07 -7.95
CA PHE A 340 -26.89 7.90 -8.82
C PHE A 340 -28.12 7.43 -8.04
N PHE A 341 -27.98 6.35 -7.27
CA PHE A 341 -29.08 5.81 -6.43
C PHE A 341 -29.65 6.88 -5.51
N PHE A 342 -28.79 7.63 -4.83
CA PHE A 342 -29.21 8.67 -3.89
C PHE A 342 -30.02 9.78 -4.58
N ALA A 343 -29.50 10.32 -5.70
CA ALA A 343 -30.20 11.37 -6.42
C ALA A 343 -31.53 10.86 -7.02
N ARG A 344 -31.52 9.67 -7.64
CA ARG A 344 -32.71 9.05 -8.22
C ARG A 344 -33.78 8.78 -7.18
N LEU A 345 -33.40 8.31 -5.98
CA LEU A 345 -34.33 8.07 -4.89
C LEU A 345 -35.00 9.37 -4.41
N ILE A 346 -34.25 10.45 -4.24
CA ILE A 346 -34.78 11.75 -3.83
C ILE A 346 -35.72 12.32 -4.91
N ASN A 347 -35.34 12.20 -6.18
CA ASN A 347 -36.18 12.61 -7.30
C ASN A 347 -37.46 11.77 -7.39
N PHE A 348 -37.41 10.45 -7.13
CA PHE A 348 -38.54 9.56 -7.15
C PHE A 348 -39.57 9.88 -6.07
N ILE A 349 -39.13 10.32 -4.88
CA ILE A 349 -40.01 10.69 -3.76
C ILE A 349 -40.57 12.12 -3.95
N ASP A 350 -40.13 12.82 -5.00
CA ASP A 350 -40.54 14.21 -5.32
C ASP A 350 -40.17 15.22 -4.19
N PHE A 351 -39.12 14.91 -3.44
CA PHE A 351 -38.65 15.77 -2.34
C PHE A 351 -37.82 16.95 -2.81
N ALA A 352 -36.97 16.74 -3.83
CA ALA A 352 -36.16 17.77 -4.49
C ALA A 352 -35.70 17.26 -5.86
N PHE A 353 -35.43 18.17 -6.79
CA PHE A 353 -34.78 17.81 -8.07
C PHE A 353 -33.26 17.86 -7.93
N LEU A 354 -32.62 16.68 -7.97
CA LEU A 354 -31.16 16.54 -7.91
C LEU A 354 -30.61 16.08 -9.25
N PRO A 355 -29.55 16.72 -9.79
CA PRO A 355 -28.91 16.29 -11.03
C PRO A 355 -28.15 14.99 -10.80
N GLU A 356 -28.68 13.87 -11.31
CA GLU A 356 -28.15 12.51 -11.10
C GLU A 356 -26.70 12.37 -11.55
N GLU A 357 -26.32 13.05 -12.64
CA GLU A 357 -24.96 13.06 -13.18
C GLU A 357 -23.95 13.65 -12.20
N ASN A 358 -24.28 14.81 -11.59
CA ASN A 358 -23.40 15.48 -10.62
C ASN A 358 -23.24 14.62 -9.36
N PHE A 359 -24.34 14.04 -8.85
CA PHE A 359 -24.29 13.19 -7.66
C PHE A 359 -23.54 11.88 -7.93
N THR A 360 -23.64 11.32 -9.14
CA THR A 360 -22.84 10.18 -9.60
C THR A 360 -21.35 10.49 -9.51
N LEU A 361 -20.91 11.59 -10.08
CA LEU A 361 -19.51 12.01 -10.10
C LEU A 361 -18.98 12.32 -8.69
N VAL A 362 -19.75 13.05 -7.90
CA VAL A 362 -19.35 13.40 -6.53
C VAL A 362 -19.31 12.16 -5.61
N GLY A 363 -20.24 11.24 -5.80
CA GLY A 363 -20.26 9.96 -5.10
C GLY A 363 -18.97 9.12 -5.36
N MET A 364 -18.45 9.16 -6.61
CA MET A 364 -17.18 8.49 -6.95
C MET A 364 -16.04 8.98 -6.05
N ALA A 365 -15.87 10.30 -5.93
CA ALA A 365 -14.84 10.89 -5.08
C ALA A 365 -15.03 10.52 -3.60
N GLY A 366 -16.29 10.54 -3.13
CA GLY A 366 -16.61 10.23 -1.73
C GLY A 366 -16.20 8.81 -1.33
N VAL A 367 -16.60 7.79 -2.10
CA VAL A 367 -16.26 6.40 -1.77
C VAL A 367 -14.77 6.12 -1.98
N LEU A 368 -14.16 6.66 -3.04
CA LEU A 368 -12.70 6.53 -3.23
C LEU A 368 -11.94 7.11 -2.04
N SER A 369 -12.31 8.30 -1.57
CA SER A 369 -11.68 8.99 -0.43
C SER A 369 -11.77 8.15 0.86
N GLY A 370 -12.93 7.54 1.12
CA GLY A 370 -13.13 6.71 2.30
C GLY A 370 -12.41 5.35 2.22
N VAL A 371 -12.39 4.70 1.06
CA VAL A 371 -11.76 3.37 0.89
C VAL A 371 -10.23 3.47 0.87
N MET A 372 -9.67 4.44 0.12
CA MET A 372 -8.23 4.58 -0.10
C MET A 372 -7.54 5.49 0.92
N TYR A 373 -8.29 6.23 1.74
CA TYR A 373 -7.76 7.27 2.64
C TYR A 373 -7.04 8.38 1.88
N ALA A 374 -7.51 8.69 0.69
CA ALA A 374 -6.92 9.63 -0.23
C ALA A 374 -7.96 10.66 -0.74
N PRO A 375 -8.41 11.59 0.12
CA PRO A 375 -9.43 12.57 -0.24
C PRO A 375 -8.99 13.54 -1.34
N LEU A 376 -7.74 14.03 -1.34
CA LEU A 376 -7.25 14.91 -2.39
C LEU A 376 -7.19 14.18 -3.73
N THR A 377 -6.75 12.93 -3.73
CA THR A 377 -6.77 12.09 -4.93
C THR A 377 -8.17 11.98 -5.52
N GLY A 378 -9.18 11.70 -4.68
CA GLY A 378 -10.58 11.62 -5.12
C GLY A 378 -11.10 12.92 -5.70
N ILE A 379 -10.85 14.04 -5.03
CA ILE A 379 -11.27 15.38 -5.47
C ILE A 379 -10.63 15.72 -6.81
N PHE A 380 -9.30 15.66 -6.92
CA PHE A 380 -8.60 16.08 -8.14
C PHE A 380 -8.82 15.12 -9.30
N LEU A 381 -8.96 13.82 -9.04
CA LEU A 381 -9.29 12.87 -10.09
C LEU A 381 -10.61 13.21 -10.76
N ILE A 382 -11.67 13.44 -9.98
CA ILE A 382 -12.97 13.76 -10.56
C ILE A 382 -12.96 15.13 -11.23
N ALA A 383 -12.27 16.12 -10.64
CA ALA A 383 -12.12 17.44 -11.27
C ALA A 383 -11.40 17.36 -12.63
N GLU A 384 -10.31 16.58 -12.75
CA GLU A 384 -9.57 16.43 -14.00
C GLU A 384 -10.34 15.65 -15.07
N ILE A 385 -11.04 14.56 -14.71
CA ILE A 385 -11.82 13.76 -15.68
C ILE A 385 -13.11 14.46 -16.13
N THR A 386 -13.62 15.41 -15.36
CA THR A 386 -14.76 16.27 -15.75
C THR A 386 -14.33 17.51 -16.52
N GLY A 387 -13.03 17.76 -16.65
CA GLY A 387 -12.47 18.88 -17.37
C GLY A 387 -12.71 20.25 -16.71
N GLY A 388 -13.10 20.29 -15.42
CA GLY A 388 -13.39 21.55 -14.75
C GLY A 388 -13.48 21.47 -13.22
N TYR A 389 -13.55 22.65 -12.59
CA TYR A 389 -13.62 22.81 -11.14
C TYR A 389 -15.04 23.14 -10.63
N GLU A 390 -16.06 23.04 -11.47
CA GLU A 390 -17.44 23.43 -11.11
C GLU A 390 -17.99 22.62 -9.94
N LEU A 391 -17.62 21.34 -9.82
CA LEU A 391 -18.01 20.47 -8.72
C LEU A 391 -17.01 20.46 -7.56
N MET A 392 -16.02 21.38 -7.53
CA MET A 392 -14.94 21.34 -6.52
C MET A 392 -15.47 21.39 -5.09
N ILE A 393 -16.45 22.28 -4.82
CA ILE A 393 -17.04 22.42 -3.48
C ILE A 393 -17.76 21.12 -3.04
N PRO A 394 -18.71 20.55 -3.82
CA PRO A 394 -19.34 19.28 -3.44
C PRO A 394 -18.34 18.12 -3.36
N LEU A 395 -17.32 18.06 -4.23
CA LEU A 395 -16.26 17.05 -4.13
C LEU A 395 -15.50 17.16 -2.80
N MET A 396 -15.16 18.36 -2.35
CA MET A 396 -14.49 18.59 -1.07
C MET A 396 -15.38 18.17 0.11
N ILE A 397 -16.67 18.57 0.09
CA ILE A 397 -17.61 18.24 1.18
C ILE A 397 -17.78 16.72 1.30
N VAL A 398 -18.07 16.03 0.20
CA VAL A 398 -18.36 14.59 0.22
C VAL A 398 -17.12 13.77 0.53
N SER A 399 -15.96 14.12 -0.06
CA SER A 399 -14.70 13.43 0.20
C SER A 399 -14.23 13.58 1.64
N ALA A 400 -14.27 14.80 2.19
CA ALA A 400 -13.88 15.05 3.57
C ALA A 400 -14.81 14.36 4.56
N SER A 401 -16.13 14.45 4.36
CA SER A 401 -17.13 13.80 5.22
C SER A 401 -16.94 12.28 5.23
N SER A 402 -16.79 11.66 4.05
CA SER A 402 -16.56 10.23 3.91
C SER A 402 -15.26 9.79 4.62
N TYR A 403 -14.15 10.50 4.38
CA TYR A 403 -12.87 10.21 5.00
C TYR A 403 -12.91 10.29 6.53
N ILE A 404 -13.52 11.35 7.10
CA ILE A 404 -13.62 11.54 8.55
C ILE A 404 -14.41 10.39 9.18
N ILE A 405 -15.52 9.99 8.58
CA ILE A 405 -16.35 8.89 9.10
C ILE A 405 -15.56 7.59 9.11
N VAL A 406 -14.96 7.22 7.99
CA VAL A 406 -14.23 5.94 7.93
C VAL A 406 -13.06 5.93 8.90
N LYS A 407 -12.29 7.02 8.98
CA LYS A 407 -11.13 7.14 9.86
C LYS A 407 -11.50 7.10 11.34
N HIS A 408 -12.70 7.56 11.70
CA HIS A 408 -13.20 7.46 13.08
C HIS A 408 -13.41 5.99 13.50
N PHE A 409 -13.94 5.14 12.62
CA PHE A 409 -14.21 3.73 12.93
C PHE A 409 -13.02 2.80 12.65
N GLU A 410 -12.22 3.10 11.64
CA GLU A 410 -11.05 2.32 11.24
C GLU A 410 -9.86 3.29 11.14
N PRO A 411 -8.90 3.29 12.09
CA PRO A 411 -7.79 4.25 12.07
C PRO A 411 -6.83 4.04 10.89
N TYR A 412 -6.79 2.85 10.32
CA TYR A 412 -5.91 2.47 9.22
C TYR A 412 -6.70 2.02 7.98
N SER A 413 -6.22 2.39 6.78
CA SER A 413 -6.80 1.89 5.52
C SER A 413 -6.60 0.38 5.36
N MET A 414 -7.31 -0.24 4.41
CA MET A 414 -7.14 -1.67 4.11
C MET A 414 -5.68 -2.02 3.79
N ASP A 415 -5.00 -1.17 3.02
CA ASP A 415 -3.61 -1.37 2.60
C ASP A 415 -2.60 -1.21 3.73
N THR A 416 -2.91 -0.41 4.74
CA THR A 416 -1.99 -0.11 5.85
C THR A 416 -2.28 -0.92 7.12
N LYS A 417 -3.48 -1.48 7.25
CA LYS A 417 -3.95 -2.16 8.49
C LYS A 417 -3.08 -3.36 8.90
N GLU A 418 -2.65 -4.20 7.96
CA GLU A 418 -1.75 -5.32 8.25
C GLU A 418 -0.33 -4.85 8.62
N LEU A 419 0.17 -3.81 7.94
CA LEU A 419 1.47 -3.22 8.23
C LEU A 419 1.48 -2.55 9.61
N ALA A 420 0.38 -1.87 9.98
CA ALA A 420 0.20 -1.29 11.29
C ALA A 420 0.23 -2.34 12.41
N LYS A 421 -0.51 -3.46 12.22
CA LYS A 421 -0.52 -4.58 13.18
C LYS A 421 0.86 -5.19 13.38
N LYS A 422 1.69 -5.23 12.34
CA LYS A 422 3.07 -5.73 12.36
C LYS A 422 4.08 -4.68 12.83
N GLY A 423 3.66 -3.44 13.11
CA GLY A 423 4.53 -2.34 13.53
C GLY A 423 5.42 -1.78 12.41
N TYR A 424 5.05 -1.97 11.13
CA TYR A 424 5.85 -1.59 9.97
C TYR A 424 5.45 -0.24 9.34
N LEU A 425 4.49 0.48 9.92
CA LEU A 425 4.09 1.80 9.43
C LEU A 425 5.03 2.89 9.94
N ILE A 426 5.77 3.48 9.02
CA ILE A 426 6.69 4.61 9.27
C ILE A 426 5.91 5.92 9.56
N ARG A 427 4.66 6.01 9.10
CA ARG A 427 3.85 7.25 9.14
C ARG A 427 3.65 7.83 10.55
N ASP A 428 3.72 6.99 11.59
CA ASP A 428 3.45 7.41 12.98
C ASP A 428 4.70 7.50 13.87
N ASN A 429 5.91 7.17 13.37
CA ASN A 429 7.11 7.14 14.21
C ASN A 429 8.40 7.34 13.38
N ARG A 430 8.82 8.60 13.23
CA ARG A 430 10.13 8.98 12.65
C ARG A 430 11.29 8.22 13.29
N ASP A 431 11.23 8.06 14.59
CA ASP A 431 12.26 7.38 15.37
C ASP A 431 12.43 5.93 14.97
N ARG A 432 11.33 5.22 14.72
CA ARG A 432 11.38 3.83 14.21
C ARG A 432 11.96 3.72 12.82
N ALA A 433 11.68 4.68 11.93
CA ALA A 433 12.23 4.66 10.58
C ALA A 433 13.76 4.79 10.59
N ILE A 434 14.30 5.66 11.43
CA ILE A 434 15.76 5.84 11.57
C ILE A 434 16.38 4.59 12.22
N LEU A 435 15.73 4.03 13.23
CA LEU A 435 16.20 2.81 13.88
C LEU A 435 16.26 1.60 12.94
N THR A 436 15.35 1.50 11.96
CA THR A 436 15.41 0.41 10.96
C THR A 436 16.54 0.56 9.93
N LEU A 437 17.14 1.74 9.83
CA LEU A 437 18.30 1.99 8.98
C LEU A 437 19.63 1.69 9.68
N LEU A 438 19.62 1.56 11.01
CA LEU A 438 20.82 1.29 11.81
C LEU A 438 21.01 -0.21 12.00
N ASN A 439 22.26 -0.67 11.81
CA ASN A 439 22.67 -2.04 12.08
C ASN A 439 23.54 -2.10 13.33
N VAL A 440 23.43 -3.18 14.12
CA VAL A 440 24.29 -3.41 15.30
C VAL A 440 25.76 -3.33 14.91
N SER A 441 26.15 -3.85 13.74
CA SER A 441 27.52 -3.83 13.22
C SER A 441 28.13 -2.44 13.06
N GLU A 442 27.29 -1.39 12.91
CA GLU A 442 27.75 -0.01 12.71
C GLU A 442 27.96 0.76 14.02
N ILE A 443 27.40 0.26 15.13
CA ILE A 443 27.41 0.93 16.43
C ILE A 443 28.14 0.12 17.51
N ILE A 444 28.63 -1.08 17.16
CA ILE A 444 29.36 -1.93 18.08
C ILE A 444 30.71 -1.32 18.46
N GLU A 445 30.99 -1.25 19.76
CA GLU A 445 32.26 -0.84 20.31
C GLU A 445 33.09 -2.07 20.69
N LYS A 446 34.34 -2.14 20.22
CA LYS A 446 35.24 -3.30 20.38
C LYS A 446 36.42 -3.03 21.30
N ASP A 447 36.51 -1.83 21.88
CA ASP A 447 37.61 -1.37 22.70
C ASP A 447 37.44 -1.73 24.21
N PHE A 448 36.71 -2.80 24.47
CA PHE A 448 36.58 -3.36 25.81
C PHE A 448 37.56 -4.51 26.02
N VAL A 449 38.29 -4.45 27.13
CA VAL A 449 39.28 -5.49 27.45
C VAL A 449 38.56 -6.68 28.08
N CYS A 450 38.78 -7.86 27.48
CA CYS A 450 38.18 -9.10 27.98
C CYS A 450 38.97 -9.65 29.18
N VAL A 451 38.25 -10.23 30.13
CA VAL A 451 38.79 -10.91 31.29
C VAL A 451 38.59 -12.42 31.10
N PRO A 452 39.65 -13.23 31.08
CA PRO A 452 39.50 -14.69 31.09
C PRO A 452 38.76 -15.15 32.34
N GLY A 453 37.84 -16.10 32.23
CA GLY A 453 37.09 -16.64 33.39
C GLY A 453 38.00 -17.31 34.44
N THR A 454 39.22 -17.64 34.10
CA THR A 454 40.24 -18.20 34.98
C THR A 454 41.17 -17.18 35.65
N ALA A 455 41.01 -15.88 35.28
CA ALA A 455 41.87 -14.82 35.82
C ALA A 455 41.63 -14.62 37.32
N THR A 456 42.70 -14.30 38.03
CA THR A 456 42.69 -13.91 39.46
C THR A 456 42.32 -12.44 39.63
N ILE A 457 41.96 -12.02 40.84
CA ILE A 457 41.72 -10.60 41.12
C ILE A 457 42.96 -9.75 40.87
N MET A 458 44.15 -10.27 41.09
CA MET A 458 45.43 -9.58 40.82
C MET A 458 45.54 -9.25 39.32
N GLU A 459 45.31 -10.25 38.44
CA GLU A 459 45.31 -10.05 37.00
C GLU A 459 44.17 -9.12 36.53
N LEU A 460 43.01 -9.22 37.15
CA LEU A 460 41.89 -8.31 36.90
C LEU A 460 42.28 -6.86 37.24
N THR A 461 42.99 -6.63 38.36
CA THR A 461 43.43 -5.30 38.76
C THR A 461 44.40 -4.68 37.74
N GLU A 462 45.33 -5.47 37.18
CA GLU A 462 46.22 -5.02 36.11
C GLU A 462 45.43 -4.65 34.84
N ILE A 463 44.45 -5.46 34.48
CA ILE A 463 43.55 -5.17 33.33
C ILE A 463 42.79 -3.85 33.57
N ILE A 464 42.24 -3.64 34.76
CA ILE A 464 41.53 -2.43 35.13
C ILE A 464 42.44 -1.20 35.06
N ALA A 465 43.66 -1.30 35.58
CA ALA A 465 44.62 -0.19 35.65
C ALA A 465 45.01 0.33 34.23
N HIS A 466 44.95 -0.54 33.22
CA HIS A 466 45.29 -0.19 31.83
C HIS A 466 44.07 0.08 30.96
N SER A 467 42.84 -0.11 31.47
CA SER A 467 41.61 0.10 30.73
C SER A 467 41.03 1.49 30.95
N LYS A 468 40.43 2.04 29.90
CA LYS A 468 39.63 3.27 29.99
C LYS A 468 38.13 2.99 30.21
N ARG A 469 37.75 1.73 30.29
CA ARG A 469 36.34 1.29 30.40
C ARG A 469 36.05 0.77 31.82
N ASN A 470 34.80 0.94 32.24
CA ASN A 470 34.33 0.55 33.59
C ASN A 470 33.57 -0.79 33.59
N ILE A 471 33.50 -1.47 32.44
CA ILE A 471 32.83 -2.75 32.28
C ILE A 471 33.79 -3.68 31.56
N PHE A 472 33.88 -4.92 32.05
CA PHE A 472 34.80 -5.94 31.57
C PHE A 472 34.01 -7.21 31.25
N PRO A 473 33.99 -7.67 29.98
CA PRO A 473 33.35 -8.93 29.63
C PRO A 473 34.22 -10.08 30.12
N VAL A 474 33.61 -11.05 30.79
CA VAL A 474 34.26 -12.30 31.20
C VAL A 474 34.00 -13.35 30.13
N ILE A 475 35.07 -13.88 29.55
CA ILE A 475 34.98 -14.84 28.46
C ILE A 475 35.55 -16.20 28.85
N GLY A 476 34.92 -17.25 28.33
CA GLY A 476 35.39 -18.62 28.48
C GLY A 476 36.49 -18.98 27.47
N LYS A 477 36.93 -20.24 27.48
CA LYS A 477 38.06 -20.73 26.67
C LYS A 477 37.79 -20.70 25.16
N GLU A 478 36.53 -20.82 24.75
CA GLU A 478 36.12 -20.80 23.34
C GLU A 478 35.64 -19.41 22.87
N GLY A 479 35.79 -18.38 23.76
CA GLY A 479 35.37 -17.00 23.50
C GLY A 479 33.89 -16.72 23.80
N GLU A 480 33.19 -17.64 24.44
CA GLU A 480 31.80 -17.49 24.89
C GLU A 480 31.70 -16.47 26.04
N LEU A 481 30.62 -15.68 26.04
CA LEU A 481 30.36 -14.71 27.09
C LEU A 481 29.81 -15.40 28.35
N LEU A 482 30.61 -15.43 29.43
CA LEU A 482 30.18 -15.98 30.73
C LEU A 482 29.41 -14.97 31.56
N GLY A 483 29.84 -13.70 31.56
CA GLY A 483 29.25 -12.62 32.33
C GLY A 483 29.97 -11.29 32.11
N ILE A 484 29.69 -10.33 32.94
CA ILE A 484 30.34 -9.02 32.95
C ILE A 484 30.77 -8.65 34.36
N ILE A 485 31.91 -7.97 34.50
CA ILE A 485 32.36 -7.36 35.74
C ILE A 485 32.20 -5.84 35.58
N VAL A 486 31.54 -5.19 36.51
CA VAL A 486 31.34 -3.74 36.56
C VAL A 486 32.24 -3.16 37.65
N LEU A 487 33.05 -2.17 37.31
CA LEU A 487 34.02 -1.56 38.24
C LEU A 487 33.37 -1.06 39.55
N GLU A 488 32.15 -0.57 39.49
CA GLU A 488 31.39 -0.10 40.65
C GLU A 488 31.17 -1.23 41.66
N ASN A 489 30.86 -2.44 41.21
CA ASN A 489 30.55 -3.57 42.09
C ASN A 489 31.78 -4.17 42.79
N ILE A 490 32.97 -3.94 42.24
CA ILE A 490 34.22 -4.52 42.76
C ILE A 490 35.08 -3.44 43.47
N ARG A 491 34.61 -2.20 43.53
CA ARG A 491 35.39 -1.07 44.07
C ARG A 491 35.91 -1.32 45.48
N GLU A 492 35.11 -1.86 46.38
CA GLU A 492 35.50 -2.16 47.79
C GLU A 492 36.61 -3.23 47.81
N ILE A 493 36.48 -4.27 47.00
CA ILE A 493 37.46 -5.37 46.94
C ILE A 493 38.82 -4.88 46.41
N LEU A 494 38.84 -3.88 45.52
CA LEU A 494 40.08 -3.31 44.99
C LEU A 494 40.90 -2.56 46.06
N PHE A 495 40.30 -2.14 47.16
CA PHE A 495 41.00 -1.51 48.29
C PHE A 495 41.44 -2.51 49.35
N GLU A 496 41.02 -3.79 49.31
CA GLU A 496 41.36 -4.86 50.24
C GLU A 496 42.02 -6.07 49.53
N LEU A 497 42.82 -5.81 48.51
CA LEU A 497 43.38 -6.81 47.60
C LEU A 497 44.12 -7.98 48.27
N GLU A 498 44.78 -7.76 49.38
CA GLU A 498 45.49 -8.82 50.12
C GLU A 498 44.56 -9.91 50.67
N SER A 499 43.34 -9.53 50.99
CA SER A 499 42.31 -10.48 51.51
C SER A 499 41.70 -11.35 50.43
N TYR A 500 41.75 -10.93 49.17
CA TYR A 500 41.04 -11.52 48.03
C TYR A 500 41.96 -11.95 46.87
N LYS A 501 43.28 -11.88 47.02
CA LYS A 501 44.24 -12.04 45.91
C LYS A 501 44.14 -13.36 45.12
N ASP A 502 43.70 -14.43 45.73
CA ASP A 502 43.59 -15.76 45.12
C ASP A 502 42.12 -16.04 44.62
N MET A 503 41.19 -15.11 44.82
CA MET A 503 39.81 -15.26 44.37
C MET A 503 39.75 -15.21 42.84
N PRO A 504 39.06 -16.14 42.16
CA PRO A 504 38.92 -16.09 40.72
C PRO A 504 37.96 -14.97 40.30
N ALA A 505 38.27 -14.26 39.21
CA ALA A 505 37.46 -13.15 38.69
C ALA A 505 36.00 -13.57 38.34
N ILE A 506 35.78 -14.84 38.06
CA ILE A 506 34.46 -15.39 37.76
C ILE A 506 33.48 -15.26 38.94
N GLU A 507 33.95 -15.20 40.18
CA GLU A 507 33.08 -15.00 41.35
C GLU A 507 32.56 -13.58 41.48
N LEU A 508 33.21 -12.62 40.83
CA LEU A 508 32.83 -11.20 40.79
C LEU A 508 31.93 -10.84 39.61
N MET A 509 31.75 -11.75 38.68
CA MET A 509 30.93 -11.48 37.52
C MET A 509 29.45 -11.49 37.85
N ILE A 510 28.71 -10.69 37.15
CA ILE A 510 27.25 -10.69 37.13
C ILE A 510 26.75 -11.10 35.76
N LYS A 511 25.56 -11.70 35.70
CA LYS A 511 24.91 -11.94 34.41
C LYS A 511 24.47 -10.61 33.81
N PRO A 512 24.74 -10.34 32.52
CA PRO A 512 24.23 -9.14 31.86
C PRO A 512 22.71 -9.16 31.87
N GLN A 513 22.08 -8.03 32.08
CA GLN A 513 20.61 -7.90 32.14
C GLN A 513 19.95 -8.26 30.80
N ALA A 514 20.63 -8.03 29.68
CA ALA A 514 20.28 -8.50 28.37
C ALA A 514 21.54 -8.66 27.50
N VAL A 515 21.43 -9.50 26.46
CA VAL A 515 22.48 -9.72 25.47
C VAL A 515 21.87 -9.40 24.09
N VAL A 516 22.66 -8.78 23.22
CA VAL A 516 22.27 -8.39 21.86
C VAL A 516 22.91 -9.36 20.88
N GLU A 517 22.12 -9.89 19.95
CA GLU A 517 22.66 -10.66 18.81
C GLU A 517 23.15 -9.72 17.70
N MET A 518 24.21 -10.11 16.99
CA MET A 518 24.83 -9.27 15.95
C MET A 518 23.87 -8.89 14.82
N GLU A 519 22.89 -9.74 14.51
CA GLU A 519 21.90 -9.54 13.44
C GLU A 519 20.52 -9.09 13.97
N GLU A 520 20.46 -8.69 15.25
CA GLU A 520 19.22 -8.26 15.89
C GLU A 520 18.72 -6.92 15.36
N GLU A 521 17.41 -6.77 15.18
CA GLU A 521 16.82 -5.50 14.76
C GLU A 521 17.03 -4.41 15.82
N MET A 522 17.40 -3.20 15.37
CA MET A 522 17.68 -2.07 16.27
C MET A 522 16.50 -1.69 17.17
N SER A 523 15.27 -1.90 16.69
CA SER A 523 14.05 -1.71 17.50
C SER A 523 13.98 -2.64 18.72
N ALA A 524 14.46 -3.87 18.58
CA ALA A 524 14.54 -4.83 19.68
C ALA A 524 15.69 -4.48 20.64
N VAL A 525 16.81 -4.01 20.11
CA VAL A 525 17.95 -3.52 20.91
C VAL A 525 17.52 -2.32 21.78
N MET A 526 16.80 -1.34 21.21
CA MET A 526 16.25 -0.21 21.97
C MET A 526 15.32 -0.67 23.08
N LYS A 527 14.43 -1.62 22.78
CA LYS A 527 13.52 -2.19 23.78
C LYS A 527 14.29 -2.84 24.94
N LYS A 528 15.39 -3.56 24.66
CA LYS A 528 16.28 -4.12 25.70
C LYS A 528 16.91 -3.03 26.56
N PHE A 529 17.34 -1.92 25.96
CA PHE A 529 17.86 -0.77 26.72
C PHE A 529 16.81 -0.12 27.61
N ASP A 530 15.55 -0.02 27.15
CA ASP A 530 14.45 0.58 27.92
C ASP A 530 13.99 -0.33 29.05
N GLU A 531 13.88 -1.64 28.81
CA GLU A 531 13.45 -2.62 29.79
C GLU A 531 14.50 -2.84 30.90
N THR A 532 15.79 -2.81 30.55
CA THR A 532 16.88 -3.09 31.49
C THR A 532 17.40 -1.85 32.20
N GLY A 533 17.23 -0.67 31.60
CA GLY A 533 17.87 0.56 32.08
C GLY A 533 19.40 0.58 31.90
N ALA A 534 20.00 -0.47 31.32
CA ALA A 534 21.44 -0.60 31.13
C ALA A 534 22.00 0.52 30.22
N TRP A 535 23.25 0.93 30.48
CA TRP A 535 23.98 1.88 29.61
C TRP A 535 24.74 1.17 28.49
N ASN A 536 25.15 -0.08 28.71
CA ASN A 536 25.90 -0.91 27.78
C ASN A 536 25.32 -2.32 27.78
N LEU A 537 25.14 -2.90 26.60
CA LEU A 537 24.72 -4.28 26.43
C LEU A 537 25.78 -5.05 25.63
N PRO A 538 26.20 -6.25 26.10
CA PRO A 538 27.13 -7.08 25.34
C PRO A 538 26.48 -7.61 24.08
N VAL A 539 27.31 -7.68 23.01
CA VAL A 539 26.94 -8.22 21.70
C VAL A 539 27.61 -9.57 21.50
N VAL A 540 26.85 -10.54 21.07
CA VAL A 540 27.34 -11.88 20.73
C VAL A 540 27.00 -12.24 19.30
N LYS A 541 27.78 -13.14 18.74
CA LYS A 541 27.49 -13.84 17.48
C LYS A 541 27.81 -15.31 17.69
N ASP A 542 26.88 -16.19 17.42
CA ASP A 542 27.02 -17.64 17.66
C ASP A 542 27.51 -17.95 19.08
N ASN A 543 26.94 -17.26 20.07
CA ASN A 543 27.28 -17.34 21.50
C ASN A 543 28.71 -16.84 21.86
N LYS A 544 29.47 -16.27 20.92
CA LYS A 544 30.79 -15.68 21.15
C LYS A 544 30.68 -14.19 21.34
N TYR A 545 31.44 -13.65 22.29
CA TYR A 545 31.51 -12.21 22.55
C TYR A 545 32.18 -11.46 21.40
N ILE A 546 31.55 -10.36 20.93
CA ILE A 546 32.07 -9.52 19.84
C ILE A 546 32.40 -8.10 20.30
N GLY A 547 31.64 -7.54 21.25
CA GLY A 547 31.80 -6.16 21.72
C GLY A 547 30.61 -5.72 22.55
N PHE A 548 30.45 -4.42 22.73
CA PHE A 548 29.30 -3.81 23.41
C PHE A 548 28.58 -2.82 22.46
N VAL A 549 27.31 -2.63 22.71
CA VAL A 549 26.53 -1.49 22.22
C VAL A 549 26.21 -0.62 23.41
N SER A 550 26.51 0.69 23.31
CA SER A 550 26.17 1.68 24.35
C SER A 550 24.98 2.55 23.93
N LYS A 551 24.19 3.05 24.92
CA LYS A 551 23.17 4.08 24.66
C LYS A 551 23.79 5.32 23.99
N SER A 552 25.02 5.66 24.32
CA SER A 552 25.73 6.81 23.79
C SER A 552 26.09 6.63 22.30
N SER A 553 26.66 5.48 21.91
CA SER A 553 26.99 5.19 20.52
C SER A 553 25.75 5.13 19.63
N LEU A 554 24.70 4.48 20.14
CA LEU A 554 23.39 4.41 19.48
C LEU A 554 22.80 5.80 19.28
N PHE A 555 22.76 6.64 20.32
CA PHE A 555 22.20 7.99 20.24
C PHE A 555 23.04 8.90 19.33
N SER A 556 24.36 8.79 19.37
CA SER A 556 25.26 9.55 18.49
C SER A 556 25.04 9.19 17.01
N LYS A 557 24.91 7.91 16.70
CA LYS A 557 24.66 7.44 15.34
C LYS A 557 23.24 7.82 14.89
N TYR A 558 22.23 7.66 15.77
CA TYR A 558 20.86 8.11 15.54
C TYR A 558 20.82 9.62 15.22
N ARG A 559 21.50 10.46 16.02
CA ARG A 559 21.58 11.91 15.80
C ARG A 559 22.31 12.23 14.49
N SER A 560 23.38 11.53 14.18
CA SER A 560 24.10 11.69 12.92
C SER A 560 23.21 11.38 11.71
N GLN A 561 22.44 10.32 11.76
CA GLN A 561 21.46 9.95 10.73
C GLN A 561 20.33 10.97 10.63
N LEU A 562 19.83 11.49 11.76
CA LEU A 562 18.89 12.61 11.80
C LEU A 562 19.47 13.84 11.09
N LEU A 563 20.68 14.26 11.46
CA LEU A 563 21.33 15.45 10.90
C LEU A 563 21.67 15.28 9.42
N SER A 564 22.16 14.13 8.97
CA SER A 564 22.41 13.87 7.55
C SER A 564 21.15 13.93 6.69
N ASN A 565 19.99 13.64 7.27
CA ASN A 565 18.70 13.79 6.61
C ASN A 565 18.18 15.25 6.61
N TYR A 566 18.77 16.16 7.43
CA TYR A 566 18.38 17.57 7.52
C TYR A 566 19.40 18.56 6.93
N THR A 567 20.67 18.18 6.69
CA THR A 567 21.71 19.10 6.23
C THR A 567 21.90 19.14 4.72
N GLU A 568 21.04 18.52 3.94
CA GLU A 568 20.97 18.65 2.48
C GLU A 568 19.71 19.44 2.02
N GLU A 569 19.33 20.49 2.75
CA GLU A 569 18.41 21.54 2.26
C GLU A 569 19.18 22.68 1.60
#